data_80bc11a40010c80d237f24de8cbc9b3e
#
_entry.id   80bc11a40010c80d237f24de8cbc9b3e
#
_cell.length_a   1.000
_cell.length_b   1.000
_cell.length_c   1.000
_cell.angle_alpha   90.00
_cell.angle_beta   90.00
_cell.angle_gamma   90.00
#
_symmetry.space_group_name_H-M   'P 1'
#
loop_
_entity.id
_entity.type
_entity.pdbx_description
1 polymer ?
#
loop_
_entity_poly.entity_id
_entity_poly.type
_entity_poly.pdbx_seq_one_letter_code
_entity_poly.pdbx_strand_id
1 'polypeptide(L)'
;NMPSLLYAAKSARAPYMLPAGPEAIDLSHQLLTIPVGTSATITFSATLDDTRYSSGSEPVQNIAAAEFYIDTPPWITATTPLPIAMTPADGNFDSSVEVVNGSLDASGLALGRHSVFIRGQDAAGNWGIVAAFFVDVVETESLYLPLVTHP
;
A
#
# COMPACT_ATOMS: atom_id res chain seq x y z
N ASN A 1 -27.39 -1.59 -17.89
CA ASN A 1 -26.58 -0.53 -17.32
C ASN A 1 -25.17 -1.07 -17.10
N MET A 2 -24.20 -0.61 -17.90
CA MET A 2 -22.80 -1.11 -17.92
C MET A 2 -22.09 -1.07 -16.56
N PRO A 3 -22.21 -0.01 -15.74
CA PRO A 3 -21.60 0.03 -14.40
C PRO A 3 -22.06 -1.10 -13.49
N SER A 4 -23.36 -1.41 -13.48
CA SER A 4 -23.91 -2.49 -12.64
C SER A 4 -23.42 -3.88 -13.04
N LEU A 5 -23.21 -4.12 -14.34
CA LEU A 5 -22.64 -5.38 -14.85
C LEU A 5 -21.18 -5.53 -14.47
N LEU A 6 -20.41 -4.45 -14.53
CA LEU A 6 -18.99 -4.46 -14.16
C LEU A 6 -18.83 -4.71 -12.64
N TYR A 7 -19.66 -4.08 -11.82
CA TYR A 7 -19.73 -4.30 -10.39
C TYR A 7 -20.07 -5.77 -10.07
N ALA A 8 -21.12 -6.30 -10.65
CA ALA A 8 -21.54 -7.69 -10.46
C ALA A 8 -20.46 -8.68 -10.90
N ALA A 9 -19.77 -8.43 -12.00
CA ALA A 9 -18.70 -9.26 -12.50
C ALA A 9 -17.46 -9.25 -11.56
N LYS A 10 -17.09 -8.08 -11.02
CA LYS A 10 -16.02 -7.96 -10.04
C LYS A 10 -16.36 -8.65 -8.72
N SER A 11 -17.55 -8.42 -8.20
CA SER A 11 -18.02 -9.04 -6.95
C SER A 11 -18.13 -10.57 -7.05
N ALA A 12 -18.51 -11.09 -8.21
CA ALA A 12 -18.58 -12.53 -8.45
C ALA A 12 -17.21 -13.19 -8.56
N ARG A 13 -16.19 -12.45 -9.05
CA ARG A 13 -14.82 -12.98 -9.19
C ARG A 13 -13.98 -12.88 -7.91
N ALA A 14 -14.28 -11.91 -7.06
CA ALA A 14 -13.53 -11.65 -5.85
C ALA A 14 -14.44 -11.01 -4.79
N PRO A 15 -15.30 -11.83 -4.14
CA PRO A 15 -16.28 -11.32 -3.18
C PRO A 15 -15.66 -10.62 -1.97
N TYR A 16 -14.38 -10.86 -1.70
CA TYR A 16 -13.59 -10.14 -0.69
C TYR A 16 -13.01 -8.80 -1.19
N MET A 17 -13.17 -8.51 -2.47
CA MET A 17 -12.75 -7.24 -3.11
C MET A 17 -14.01 -6.46 -3.54
N LEU A 18 -15.01 -6.38 -2.68
CA LEU A 18 -16.16 -5.53 -2.94
C LEU A 18 -15.67 -4.08 -3.03
N PRO A 19 -15.87 -3.39 -4.16
CA PRO A 19 -15.44 -2.01 -4.33
C PRO A 19 -16.43 -1.04 -3.66
N ALA A 20 -16.69 -1.26 -2.37
CA ALA A 20 -17.54 -0.37 -1.57
C ALA A 20 -16.75 0.82 -1.03
N GLY A 21 -15.42 0.74 -1.01
CA GLY A 21 -14.53 1.79 -0.59
C GLY A 21 -13.51 2.17 -1.68
N PRO A 22 -12.62 3.12 -1.41
CA PRO A 22 -11.73 3.71 -2.39
C PRO A 22 -10.69 2.73 -2.93
N GLU A 23 -10.40 2.80 -4.21
CA GLU A 23 -9.30 2.05 -4.83
C GLU A 23 -7.97 2.79 -4.60
N ALA A 24 -6.94 2.08 -4.16
CA ALA A 24 -5.58 2.61 -4.12
C ALA A 24 -4.91 2.42 -5.49
N ILE A 25 -4.48 3.53 -6.09
CA ILE A 25 -3.89 3.61 -7.43
C ILE A 25 -2.66 4.52 -7.42
N ASP A 26 -1.97 4.62 -8.55
CA ASP A 26 -0.84 5.54 -8.78
C ASP A 26 0.22 5.46 -7.67
N LEU A 27 0.61 4.23 -7.31
CA LEU A 27 1.63 4.03 -6.29
C LEU A 27 2.98 4.61 -6.75
N SER A 28 3.56 5.46 -5.93
CA SER A 28 4.90 6.01 -6.11
C SER A 28 5.77 5.67 -4.90
N HIS A 29 6.97 5.20 -5.15
CA HIS A 29 7.94 4.82 -4.12
C HIS A 29 9.36 5.11 -4.58
N GLN A 30 10.25 5.47 -3.64
CA GLN A 30 11.62 5.91 -3.98
C GLN A 30 12.65 4.77 -4.00
N LEU A 31 12.54 3.79 -3.12
CA LEU A 31 13.53 2.72 -2.96
C LEU A 31 12.84 1.36 -2.98
N LEU A 32 13.27 0.50 -3.89
CA LEU A 32 12.78 -0.88 -3.99
C LEU A 32 13.79 -1.91 -3.49
N THR A 33 15.07 -1.51 -3.37
CA THR A 33 16.17 -2.38 -2.94
C THR A 33 16.99 -1.66 -1.90
N ILE A 34 17.14 -2.27 -0.74
CA ILE A 34 17.92 -1.73 0.39
C ILE A 34 18.87 -2.78 0.94
N PRO A 35 20.09 -2.39 1.34
CA PRO A 35 20.99 -3.30 2.05
C PRO A 35 20.47 -3.62 3.45
N VAL A 36 20.60 -4.87 3.88
CA VAL A 36 20.22 -5.31 5.24
C VAL A 36 20.96 -4.50 6.31
N GLY A 37 20.25 -4.19 7.39
CA GLY A 37 20.81 -3.43 8.51
C GLY A 37 21.05 -1.94 8.23
N THR A 38 20.62 -1.46 7.06
CA THR A 38 20.66 -0.03 6.77
C THR A 38 19.52 0.68 7.50
N SER A 39 19.84 1.73 8.25
CA SER A 39 18.82 2.63 8.80
C SER A 39 18.27 3.49 7.67
N ALA A 40 17.27 2.97 6.97
CA ALA A 40 16.61 3.63 5.86
C ALA A 40 15.12 3.79 6.10
N THR A 41 14.62 4.96 5.82
CA THR A 41 13.17 5.23 5.76
C THR A 41 12.73 5.21 4.31
N ILE A 42 11.81 4.32 3.98
CA ILE A 42 11.19 4.25 2.66
C ILE A 42 9.95 5.13 2.68
N THR A 43 9.93 6.17 1.86
CA THR A 43 8.73 6.98 1.65
C THR A 43 8.03 6.56 0.37
N PHE A 44 6.73 6.52 0.41
CA PHE A 44 5.87 6.17 -0.71
C PHE A 44 4.55 6.91 -0.63
N SER A 45 3.84 6.96 -1.74
CA SER A 45 2.51 7.55 -1.83
C SER A 45 1.57 6.69 -2.66
N ALA A 46 0.28 6.91 -2.49
CA ALA A 46 -0.77 6.35 -3.32
C ALA A 46 -1.89 7.39 -3.49
N THR A 47 -2.63 7.28 -4.56
CA THR A 47 -3.91 7.98 -4.73
C THR A 47 -5.03 7.04 -4.30
N LEU A 48 -5.89 7.48 -3.39
CA LEU A 48 -7.12 6.81 -3.03
C LEU A 48 -8.27 7.44 -3.80
N ASP A 49 -9.03 6.65 -4.55
CA ASP A 49 -10.09 7.16 -5.44
C ASP A 49 -11.39 6.39 -5.22
N ASP A 50 -12.36 7.05 -4.58
CA ASP A 50 -13.70 6.51 -4.30
C ASP A 50 -14.68 6.73 -5.46
N THR A 51 -14.28 7.47 -6.50
CA THR A 51 -15.16 7.75 -7.65
C THR A 51 -15.23 6.61 -8.65
N ARG A 52 -14.28 5.68 -8.63
CA ARG A 52 -14.09 4.69 -9.71
C ARG A 52 -15.18 3.64 -9.81
N TYR A 53 -15.85 3.33 -8.72
CA TYR A 53 -16.84 2.26 -8.64
C TYR A 53 -18.18 2.69 -8.03
N SER A 54 -18.41 3.99 -7.94
CA SER A 54 -19.65 4.53 -7.40
C SER A 54 -20.88 4.01 -8.16
N SER A 55 -21.93 3.72 -7.42
CA SER A 55 -23.24 3.32 -7.94
C SER A 55 -24.35 3.97 -7.12
N GLY A 56 -25.60 3.77 -7.50
CA GLY A 56 -26.73 4.29 -6.71
C GLY A 56 -26.83 3.69 -5.31
N SER A 57 -26.25 2.51 -5.07
CA SER A 57 -26.17 1.87 -3.75
C SER A 57 -24.85 2.16 -3.02
N GLU A 58 -23.84 2.60 -3.74
CA GLU A 58 -22.52 2.95 -3.24
C GLU A 58 -22.17 4.36 -3.77
N PRO A 59 -22.69 5.41 -3.12
CA PRO A 59 -22.41 6.79 -3.53
C PRO A 59 -20.95 7.14 -3.26
N VAL A 60 -20.42 8.07 -4.03
CA VAL A 60 -19.09 8.63 -3.79
C VAL A 60 -19.03 9.26 -2.40
N GLN A 61 -18.00 8.90 -1.64
CA GLN A 61 -17.71 9.38 -0.29
C GLN A 61 -16.36 10.07 -0.26
N ASN A 62 -16.15 10.93 0.72
CA ASN A 62 -14.79 11.41 1.02
C ASN A 62 -13.97 10.28 1.62
N ILE A 63 -12.66 10.31 1.40
CA ILE A 63 -11.72 9.43 2.08
C ILE A 63 -11.69 9.81 3.56
N ALA A 64 -11.69 8.84 4.45
CA ALA A 64 -11.68 9.05 5.89
C ALA A 64 -10.42 8.51 6.57
N ALA A 65 -9.78 7.50 5.98
CA ALA A 65 -8.54 6.92 6.49
C ALA A 65 -7.74 6.22 5.40
N ALA A 66 -6.45 6.06 5.66
CA ALA A 66 -5.54 5.26 4.85
C ALA A 66 -4.56 4.52 5.75
N GLU A 67 -4.23 3.30 5.36
CA GLU A 67 -3.28 2.47 6.11
C GLU A 67 -2.50 1.54 5.19
N PHE A 68 -1.34 1.11 5.67
CA PHE A 68 -0.56 0.08 5.00
C PHE A 68 -0.15 -1.03 5.97
N TYR A 69 0.25 -2.16 5.40
CA TYR A 69 0.67 -3.37 6.10
C TYR A 69 1.94 -3.92 5.47
N ILE A 70 2.72 -4.64 6.27
CA ILE A 70 3.95 -5.30 5.80
C ILE A 70 3.78 -6.81 5.92
N ASP A 71 4.05 -7.53 4.84
CA ASP A 71 4.07 -8.98 4.70
C ASP A 71 2.75 -9.70 5.03
N THR A 72 1.93 -9.13 5.88
CA THR A 72 0.64 -9.72 6.26
C THR A 72 -0.50 -8.86 5.75
N PRO A 73 -1.20 -9.28 4.69
CA PRO A 73 -2.30 -8.50 4.13
C PRO A 73 -3.50 -8.41 5.09
N PRO A 74 -4.33 -7.34 4.99
CA PRO A 74 -5.39 -7.04 5.97
C PRO A 74 -6.51 -8.08 6.06
N TRP A 75 -6.64 -8.98 5.08
CA TRP A 75 -7.66 -10.04 5.08
C TRP A 75 -7.22 -11.34 5.74
N ILE A 76 -5.97 -11.44 6.19
CA ILE A 76 -5.49 -12.64 6.90
C ILE A 76 -5.95 -12.58 8.36
N THR A 77 -6.77 -13.55 8.76
CA THR A 77 -7.32 -13.65 10.11
C THR A 77 -6.52 -14.58 11.05
N ALA A 78 -5.63 -15.40 10.49
CA ALA A 78 -4.79 -16.31 11.27
C ALA A 78 -3.72 -15.59 12.10
N THR A 79 -3.29 -14.43 11.66
CA THR A 79 -2.44 -13.49 12.38
C THR A 79 -3.15 -12.14 12.42
N THR A 80 -2.90 -11.34 13.46
CA THR A 80 -3.47 -9.99 13.51
C THR A 80 -2.54 -9.05 12.73
N PRO A 81 -2.89 -8.65 11.48
CA PRO A 81 -2.11 -7.67 10.76
C PRO A 81 -2.06 -6.35 11.52
N LEU A 82 -0.90 -5.72 11.63
CA LEU A 82 -0.75 -4.43 12.28
C LEU A 82 -0.86 -3.32 11.24
N PRO A 83 -1.93 -2.54 11.26
CA PRO A 83 -2.07 -1.38 10.38
C PRO A 83 -1.11 -0.27 10.79
N ILE A 84 -0.50 0.36 9.80
CA ILE A 84 0.29 1.58 9.97
C ILE A 84 -0.46 2.69 9.23
N ALA A 85 -0.82 3.75 9.95
CA ALA A 85 -1.58 4.84 9.36
C ALA A 85 -0.77 5.60 8.31
N MET A 86 -1.43 6.00 7.23
CA MET A 86 -0.93 6.95 6.24
C MET A 86 -1.55 8.32 6.47
N THR A 87 -0.90 9.36 5.98
CA THR A 87 -1.35 10.74 6.12
C THR A 87 -1.74 11.33 4.77
N PRO A 88 -2.80 12.13 4.68
CA PRO A 88 -3.13 12.86 3.47
C PRO A 88 -2.02 13.87 3.13
N ALA A 89 -1.73 14.05 1.84
CA ALA A 89 -0.62 14.87 1.39
C ALA A 89 -0.82 16.37 1.67
N ASP A 90 -2.05 16.84 1.69
CA ASP A 90 -2.43 18.22 1.99
C ASP A 90 -2.78 18.46 3.48
N GLY A 91 -2.82 17.39 4.30
CA GLY A 91 -3.02 17.43 5.74
C GLY A 91 -4.44 17.09 6.20
N ASN A 92 -5.41 16.93 5.30
CA ASN A 92 -6.80 16.61 5.64
C ASN A 92 -7.38 15.53 4.74
N PHE A 93 -8.23 14.67 5.30
CA PHE A 93 -9.09 13.78 4.53
C PHE A 93 -10.41 14.49 4.26
N ASP A 94 -10.54 15.19 3.13
CA ASP A 94 -11.72 16.01 2.82
C ASP A 94 -12.22 15.90 1.38
N SER A 95 -11.62 14.99 0.59
CA SER A 95 -11.99 14.74 -0.79
C SER A 95 -12.30 13.26 -1.06
N SER A 96 -13.02 12.99 -2.13
CA SER A 96 -13.25 11.62 -2.63
C SER A 96 -12.07 11.05 -3.41
N VAL A 97 -11.08 11.89 -3.72
CA VAL A 97 -9.80 11.51 -4.32
C VAL A 97 -8.71 12.16 -3.50
N GLU A 98 -7.88 11.36 -2.83
CA GLU A 98 -6.83 11.83 -1.94
C GLU A 98 -5.49 11.20 -2.26
N VAL A 99 -4.44 12.02 -2.24
CA VAL A 99 -3.06 11.52 -2.21
C VAL A 99 -2.64 11.29 -0.78
N VAL A 100 -2.16 10.09 -0.48
CA VAL A 100 -1.72 9.70 0.86
C VAL A 100 -0.25 9.32 0.87
N ASN A 101 0.43 9.68 1.96
CA ASN A 101 1.84 9.41 2.17
C ASN A 101 2.05 8.36 3.25
N GLY A 102 2.91 7.40 2.98
CA GLY A 102 3.38 6.39 3.92
C GLY A 102 4.88 6.49 4.15
N SER A 103 5.30 6.06 5.33
CA SER A 103 6.70 6.01 5.74
C SER A 103 6.98 4.70 6.46
N LEU A 104 7.90 3.90 5.93
CA LEU A 104 8.30 2.61 6.47
C LEU A 104 9.73 2.68 6.97
N ASP A 105 9.95 2.41 8.26
CA ASP A 105 11.29 2.14 8.78
C ASP A 105 11.73 0.74 8.36
N ALA A 106 12.73 0.69 7.49
CA ALA A 106 13.24 -0.55 6.94
C ALA A 106 14.35 -1.20 7.77
N SER A 107 14.78 -0.56 8.85
CA SER A 107 15.93 -1.03 9.68
C SER A 107 15.72 -2.41 10.31
N GLY A 108 14.46 -2.77 10.56
CA GLY A 108 14.06 -4.05 11.15
C GLY A 108 13.65 -5.13 10.14
N LEU A 109 13.69 -4.86 8.84
CA LEU A 109 13.32 -5.84 7.83
C LEU A 109 14.41 -6.90 7.65
N ALA A 110 13.99 -8.16 7.56
CA ALA A 110 14.87 -9.29 7.30
C ALA A 110 15.37 -9.30 5.85
N LEU A 111 16.38 -10.11 5.56
CA LEU A 111 16.78 -10.40 4.18
C LEU A 111 15.63 -11.03 3.39
N GLY A 112 15.42 -10.55 2.18
CA GLY A 112 14.42 -11.08 1.27
C GLY A 112 13.44 -10.03 0.75
N ARG A 113 12.38 -10.52 0.11
CA ARG A 113 11.32 -9.67 -0.43
C ARG A 113 10.22 -9.46 0.61
N HIS A 114 9.87 -8.20 0.82
CA HIS A 114 8.76 -7.76 1.64
C HIS A 114 7.64 -7.18 0.78
N SER A 115 6.40 -7.43 1.17
CA SER A 115 5.21 -6.90 0.49
C SER A 115 4.63 -5.77 1.33
N VAL A 116 4.37 -4.62 0.70
CA VAL A 116 3.67 -3.50 1.31
C VAL A 116 2.27 -3.41 0.69
N PHE A 117 1.24 -3.56 1.51
CA PHE A 117 -0.17 -3.52 1.11
C PHE A 117 -0.79 -2.21 1.56
N ILE A 118 -1.47 -1.50 0.67
CA ILE A 118 -2.10 -0.19 0.94
C ILE A 118 -3.59 -0.29 0.70
N ARG A 119 -4.39 0.31 1.58
CA ARG A 119 -5.83 0.49 1.37
C ARG A 119 -6.34 1.79 1.97
N GLY A 120 -7.45 2.28 1.44
CA GLY A 120 -8.19 3.42 1.94
C GLY A 120 -9.53 3.03 2.52
N GLN A 121 -10.09 3.88 3.37
CA GLN A 121 -11.44 3.80 3.90
C GLN A 121 -12.20 5.06 3.55
N ASP A 122 -13.46 4.92 3.14
CA ASP A 122 -14.37 6.02 2.93
C ASP A 122 -15.05 6.51 4.22
N ALA A 123 -15.80 7.61 4.13
CA ALA A 123 -16.53 8.19 5.27
C ALA A 123 -17.70 7.33 5.74
N ALA A 124 -18.17 6.36 4.94
CA ALA A 124 -19.17 5.38 5.35
C ALA A 124 -18.56 4.18 6.10
N GLY A 125 -17.23 4.10 6.20
CA GLY A 125 -16.50 3.06 6.89
C GLY A 125 -16.14 1.85 6.01
N ASN A 126 -16.31 1.94 4.69
CA ASN A 126 -15.99 0.85 3.78
C ASN A 126 -14.50 0.88 3.43
N TRP A 127 -13.82 -0.25 3.58
CA TRP A 127 -12.46 -0.44 3.10
C TRP A 127 -12.46 -0.81 1.63
N GLY A 128 -11.58 -0.19 0.87
CA GLY A 128 -11.46 -0.39 -0.56
C GLY A 128 -10.50 -1.49 -0.98
N ILE A 129 -10.23 -1.51 -2.28
CA ILE A 129 -9.34 -2.49 -2.91
C ILE A 129 -7.90 -2.22 -2.49
N VAL A 130 -7.21 -3.30 -2.08
CA VAL A 130 -5.80 -3.24 -1.68
C VAL A 130 -4.91 -3.18 -2.92
N ALA A 131 -3.98 -2.23 -2.94
CA ALA A 131 -2.84 -2.22 -3.84
C ALA A 131 -1.58 -2.68 -3.10
N ALA A 132 -0.56 -3.14 -3.83
CA ALA A 132 0.68 -3.58 -3.23
C ALA A 132 1.90 -3.27 -4.10
N PHE A 133 3.05 -3.09 -3.43
CA PHE A 133 4.38 -3.07 -4.05
C PHE A 133 5.36 -3.90 -3.23
N PHE A 134 6.56 -4.13 -3.76
CA PHE A 134 7.59 -4.93 -3.11
C PHE A 134 8.80 -4.09 -2.73
N VAL A 135 9.44 -4.48 -1.63
CA VAL A 135 10.73 -3.98 -1.18
C VAL A 135 11.66 -5.18 -1.04
N ASP A 136 12.80 -5.15 -1.69
CA ASP A 136 13.81 -6.20 -1.59
C ASP A 136 14.92 -5.76 -0.62
N VAL A 137 15.11 -6.51 0.46
CA VAL A 137 16.23 -6.36 1.37
C VAL A 137 17.33 -7.31 0.94
N VAL A 138 18.49 -6.78 0.58
CA VAL A 138 19.61 -7.54 0.03
C VAL A 138 20.83 -7.50 0.95
N GLU A 139 21.71 -8.47 0.78
CA GLU A 139 23.00 -8.45 1.48
C GLU A 139 23.87 -7.26 1.02
N THR A 140 24.65 -6.71 1.94
CA THR A 140 25.67 -5.73 1.58
C THR A 140 26.84 -6.48 0.95
N GLU A 141 27.07 -6.29 -0.35
CA GLU A 141 28.25 -6.85 -1.00
C GLU A 141 29.52 -6.14 -0.47
N SER A 142 30.34 -6.88 0.28
CA SER A 142 31.67 -6.42 0.67
C SER A 142 32.62 -6.66 -0.50
N LEU A 143 33.01 -5.59 -1.19
CA LEU A 143 34.04 -5.67 -2.22
C LEU A 143 35.38 -5.89 -1.55
N TYR A 144 35.87 -7.14 -1.50
CA TYR A 144 37.20 -7.47 -1.05
C TYR A 144 38.17 -7.15 -2.17
N LEU A 145 38.85 -5.98 -2.12
CA LEU A 145 40.00 -5.70 -2.96
C LEU A 145 41.24 -6.39 -2.34
N PRO A 146 41.82 -7.36 -3.02
CA PRO A 146 43.06 -7.95 -2.53
C PRO A 146 44.16 -6.87 -2.50
N LEU A 147 44.77 -6.68 -1.33
CA LEU A 147 45.91 -5.80 -1.18
C LEU A 147 47.12 -6.43 -1.91
N VAL A 148 47.41 -5.94 -3.11
CA VAL A 148 48.63 -6.33 -3.82
C VAL A 148 49.80 -5.60 -3.16
N THR A 149 50.48 -6.27 -2.24
CA THR A 149 51.78 -5.81 -1.75
C THR A 149 52.83 -6.17 -2.78
N HIS A 150 53.42 -5.17 -3.43
CA HIS A 150 54.63 -5.35 -4.24
C HIS A 150 55.82 -5.44 -3.30
N PRO A 151 56.78 -6.34 -3.56
CA PRO A 151 58.04 -6.43 -2.83
C PRO A 151 58.95 -5.25 -3.12
#